data_bbeb64e0469cf50a2accf4bd6a5d89a5
#
_entry.id   bbeb64e0469cf50a2accf4bd6a5d89a5
#
_cell.length_a   1.000
_cell.length_b   1.000
_cell.length_c   1.000
_cell.angle_alpha   90.00
_cell.angle_beta   90.00
_cell.angle_gamma   90.00
#
_symmetry.space_group_name_H-M   'P 1'
#
loop_
_entity.id
_entity.type
_entity.pdbx_description
1 polymer ?
#
loop_
_entity_poly.entity_id
_entity_poly.type
_entity_poly.pdbx_seq_one_letter_code
_entity_poly.pdbx_strand_id
1 'polypeptide(L)'
;MSITEQYNNELYHYGVKGMKWGVRKKYTYKDGSPTMKGHQRVNKMTDLETSAATGRNGQQIMAKYEKIKTDAQKKADEQFIETQQKLSKARFDNNLGDDFDFLDAIDTPGSKMNKLFDQACEANDVRVAAYAGEKWVNKYTRELSRAIDRDNRERGRY
;
A
#
# COMPACT_ATOMS: atom_id res chain seq x y z
N MET A 1 -16.49 27.53 -12.98
CA MET A 1 -16.19 27.07 -11.63
C MET A 1 -14.71 26.75 -11.54
N SER A 2 -14.01 27.28 -10.56
CA SER A 2 -12.60 26.97 -10.35
C SER A 2 -12.43 25.50 -9.92
N ILE A 3 -11.24 24.95 -10.09
CA ILE A 3 -10.95 23.60 -9.62
C ILE A 3 -11.23 23.48 -8.12
N THR A 4 -10.89 24.49 -7.33
CA THR A 4 -11.13 24.51 -5.89
C THR A 4 -12.62 24.52 -5.58
N GLU A 5 -13.40 25.31 -6.30
CA GLU A 5 -14.86 25.31 -6.15
C GLU A 5 -15.47 24.01 -6.59
N GLN A 6 -14.94 23.39 -7.62
CA GLN A 6 -15.37 22.08 -8.09
C GLN A 6 -15.12 21.02 -7.02
N TYR A 7 -13.95 21.02 -6.42
CA TYR A 7 -13.64 20.14 -5.29
C TYR A 7 -14.57 20.39 -4.11
N ASN A 8 -14.76 21.62 -3.80
CA ASN A 8 -15.66 21.99 -2.72
C ASN A 8 -17.07 21.54 -3.01
N ASN A 9 -17.55 21.78 -4.21
CA ASN A 9 -18.87 21.33 -4.63
C ASN A 9 -19.02 19.82 -4.61
N GLU A 10 -18.00 19.10 -5.05
CA GLU A 10 -17.98 17.64 -4.94
C GLU A 10 -18.02 17.16 -3.51
N LEU A 11 -17.43 17.94 -2.61
CA LEU A 11 -17.36 17.56 -1.20
C LEU A 11 -18.64 17.84 -0.43
N TYR A 12 -19.37 18.91 -0.76
CA TYR A 12 -20.54 19.25 0.03
C TYR A 12 -21.83 19.52 -0.74
N HIS A 13 -21.77 19.92 -1.99
CA HIS A 13 -22.98 20.23 -2.73
C HIS A 13 -23.65 19.02 -3.32
N TYR A 14 -22.87 18.04 -3.66
CA TYR A 14 -23.36 16.80 -4.25
C TYR A 14 -23.48 15.70 -3.23
N GLY A 15 -23.40 16.05 -1.95
CA GLY A 15 -23.63 15.15 -0.87
C GLY A 15 -25.06 14.66 -0.86
N VAL A 16 -25.24 13.40 -1.12
CA VAL A 16 -26.52 12.74 -0.94
C VAL A 16 -26.74 12.56 0.54
N LYS A 17 -27.93 12.90 1.04
CA LYS A 17 -28.29 12.67 2.45
C LYS A 17 -28.00 11.22 2.83
N GLY A 18 -27.30 11.03 3.94
CA GLY A 18 -26.88 9.72 4.42
C GLY A 18 -25.62 9.18 3.78
N MET A 19 -25.07 9.86 2.79
CA MET A 19 -23.80 9.51 2.23
C MET A 19 -22.68 10.00 3.12
N LYS A 20 -21.86 9.09 3.61
CA LYS A 20 -20.67 9.46 4.37
C LYS A 20 -19.60 9.95 3.40
N TRP A 21 -19.51 11.26 3.29
CA TRP A 21 -18.47 11.89 2.51
C TRP A 21 -17.09 11.47 3.00
N GLY A 22 -16.22 11.21 2.10
CA GLY A 22 -14.82 11.04 2.36
C GLY A 22 -14.34 9.60 2.49
N VAL A 23 -15.15 8.61 2.78
CA VAL A 23 -14.65 7.23 2.81
C VAL A 23 -14.28 6.77 1.41
N ARG A 24 -15.18 6.93 0.45
CA ARG A 24 -14.90 6.61 -0.96
C ARG A 24 -14.08 7.68 -1.66
N LYS A 25 -14.52 8.95 -1.58
CA LYS A 25 -13.88 10.06 -2.30
C LYS A 25 -12.56 10.51 -1.70
N LYS A 26 -12.26 10.11 -0.49
CA LYS A 26 -10.99 10.40 0.14
C LYS A 26 -9.87 9.47 -0.37
N TYR A 27 -10.18 8.22 -0.57
CA TYR A 27 -9.19 7.18 -0.90
C TYR A 27 -9.31 6.66 -2.32
N THR A 28 -10.48 6.78 -2.92
CA THR A 28 -10.74 6.36 -4.30
C THR A 28 -11.54 7.40 -5.04
N TYR A 29 -11.30 7.50 -6.35
CA TYR A 29 -12.15 8.26 -7.25
C TYR A 29 -13.45 7.51 -7.53
N LYS A 30 -14.34 8.16 -8.28
CA LYS A 30 -15.66 7.63 -8.62
C LYS A 30 -15.58 6.32 -9.43
N ASP A 31 -14.54 6.18 -10.25
CA ASP A 31 -14.28 4.98 -11.05
C ASP A 31 -13.59 3.85 -10.26
N GLY A 32 -13.31 4.07 -8.97
CA GLY A 32 -12.64 3.10 -8.12
C GLY A 32 -11.12 3.19 -8.10
N SER A 33 -10.51 4.02 -8.95
CA SER A 33 -9.07 4.21 -8.93
C SER A 33 -8.62 4.94 -7.66
N PRO A 34 -7.43 4.63 -7.13
CA PRO A 34 -6.97 5.23 -5.87
C PRO A 34 -6.55 6.69 -6.05
N THR A 35 -6.86 7.50 -5.02
CA THR A 35 -6.33 8.86 -4.89
C THR A 35 -4.94 8.84 -4.29
N MET A 36 -4.27 9.99 -4.25
CA MET A 36 -3.00 10.14 -3.52
C MET A 36 -3.11 9.68 -2.07
N LYS A 37 -4.20 10.04 -1.39
CA LYS A 37 -4.45 9.57 -0.02
C LYS A 37 -4.70 8.06 0.04
N GLY A 38 -5.30 7.49 -0.97
CA GLY A 38 -5.45 6.04 -1.11
C GLY A 38 -4.10 5.34 -1.22
N HIS A 39 -3.21 5.83 -2.04
CA HIS A 39 -1.84 5.33 -2.14
C HIS A 39 -1.09 5.42 -0.80
N GLN A 40 -1.15 6.57 -0.15
CA GLN A 40 -0.51 6.77 1.16
C GLN A 40 -1.05 5.81 2.22
N ARG A 41 -2.36 5.59 2.22
CA ARG A 41 -3.03 4.68 3.14
C ARG A 41 -2.54 3.24 3.01
N VAL A 42 -2.45 2.75 1.78
CA VAL A 42 -1.99 1.38 1.51
C VAL A 42 -0.49 1.25 1.74
N ASN A 43 0.31 2.25 1.37
CA ASN A 43 1.74 2.26 1.64
C ASN A 43 2.03 2.22 3.14
N LYS A 44 1.29 2.98 3.95
CA LYS A 44 1.38 2.92 5.41
C LYS A 44 1.04 1.53 5.94
N MET A 45 -0.01 0.91 5.40
CA MET A 45 -0.38 -0.46 5.75
C MET A 45 0.77 -1.42 5.46
N THR A 46 1.39 -1.31 4.29
CA THR A 46 2.53 -2.15 3.88
C THR A 46 3.73 -1.97 4.81
N ASP A 47 4.07 -0.74 5.16
CA ASP A 47 5.17 -0.44 6.06
C ASP A 47 4.95 -1.04 7.45
N LEU A 48 3.73 -0.91 7.97
CA LEU A 48 3.35 -1.51 9.24
C LEU A 48 3.37 -3.04 9.19
N GLU A 49 2.91 -3.65 8.10
CA GLU A 49 2.97 -5.09 7.91
C GLU A 49 4.42 -5.59 7.91
N THR A 50 5.31 -4.89 7.24
CA THR A 50 6.74 -5.22 7.21
C THR A 50 7.34 -5.20 8.63
N SER A 51 7.03 -4.18 9.41
CA SER A 51 7.49 -4.06 10.79
C SER A 51 6.85 -5.10 11.72
N ALA A 52 5.56 -5.39 11.51
CA ALA A 52 4.81 -6.33 12.33
C ALA A 52 5.20 -7.79 12.10
N ALA A 53 5.71 -8.12 10.91
CA ALA A 53 6.04 -9.49 10.53
C ALA A 53 7.12 -10.14 11.40
N THR A 54 7.93 -9.36 12.08
CA THR A 54 9.03 -9.84 12.91
C THR A 54 8.63 -10.14 14.36
N GLY A 55 7.42 -9.81 14.78
CA GLY A 55 6.93 -9.98 16.14
C GLY A 55 5.72 -10.88 16.27
N ARG A 56 5.58 -11.55 17.40
CA ARG A 56 4.46 -12.46 17.65
C ARG A 56 3.11 -11.74 17.61
N ASN A 57 3.00 -10.60 18.28
CA ASN A 57 1.75 -9.83 18.32
C ASN A 57 1.39 -9.30 16.93
N GLY A 58 2.38 -8.82 16.18
CA GLY A 58 2.20 -8.37 14.80
C GLY A 58 1.71 -9.48 13.89
N GLN A 59 2.32 -10.66 13.97
CA GLN A 59 1.92 -11.83 13.17
C GLN A 59 0.49 -12.27 13.49
N GLN A 60 0.07 -12.20 14.75
CA GLN A 60 -1.29 -12.54 15.15
C GLN A 60 -2.32 -11.60 14.52
N ILE A 61 -2.04 -10.30 14.51
CA ILE A 61 -2.92 -9.32 13.86
C ILE A 61 -2.98 -9.55 12.36
N MET A 62 -1.85 -9.77 11.71
CA MET A 62 -1.80 -10.07 10.28
C MET A 62 -2.63 -11.33 9.94
N ALA A 63 -2.49 -12.39 10.72
CA ALA A 63 -3.26 -13.62 10.54
C ALA A 63 -4.77 -13.40 10.71
N LYS A 64 -5.17 -12.59 11.68
CA LYS A 64 -6.57 -12.23 11.93
C LYS A 64 -7.19 -11.55 10.69
N TYR A 65 -6.49 -10.59 10.11
CA TYR A 65 -7.01 -9.84 8.94
C TYR A 65 -6.86 -10.61 7.63
N GLU A 66 -5.96 -11.56 7.54
CA GLU A 66 -5.84 -12.42 6.35
C GLU A 66 -7.15 -13.15 6.05
N LYS A 67 -7.91 -13.50 7.07
CA LYS A 67 -9.19 -14.20 6.94
C LYS A 67 -10.29 -13.37 6.29
N ILE A 68 -10.20 -12.05 6.38
CA ILE A 68 -11.22 -11.14 5.83
C ILE A 68 -10.86 -10.60 4.45
N LYS A 69 -9.64 -10.84 3.99
CA LYS A 69 -9.21 -10.43 2.65
C LYS A 69 -9.98 -11.18 1.57
N THR A 70 -10.33 -10.46 0.51
CA THR A 70 -10.92 -11.07 -0.68
C THR A 70 -9.85 -11.83 -1.48
N ASP A 71 -10.30 -12.71 -2.38
CA ASP A 71 -9.37 -13.43 -3.27
C ASP A 71 -8.60 -12.48 -4.16
N ALA A 72 -9.23 -11.39 -4.62
CA ALA A 72 -8.56 -10.35 -5.40
C ALA A 72 -7.45 -9.66 -4.61
N GLN A 73 -7.70 -9.38 -3.33
CA GLN A 73 -6.71 -8.78 -2.44
C GLN A 73 -5.53 -9.71 -2.18
N LYS A 74 -5.80 -10.99 -1.92
CA LYS A 74 -4.75 -12.01 -1.74
C LYS A 74 -3.89 -12.17 -2.99
N LYS A 75 -4.52 -12.22 -4.15
CA LYS A 75 -3.80 -12.30 -5.44
C LYS A 75 -2.95 -11.07 -5.68
N ALA A 76 -3.46 -9.88 -5.37
CA ALA A 76 -2.71 -8.63 -5.49
C ALA A 76 -1.50 -8.63 -4.56
N ASP A 77 -1.64 -9.13 -3.33
CA ASP A 77 -0.54 -9.28 -2.37
C ASP A 77 0.55 -10.23 -2.90
N GLU A 78 0.15 -11.37 -3.45
CA GLU A 78 1.08 -12.36 -4.00
C GLU A 78 1.87 -11.78 -5.17
N GLN A 79 1.22 -11.09 -6.10
CA GLN A 79 1.87 -10.44 -7.23
C GLN A 79 2.81 -9.33 -6.79
N PHE A 80 2.41 -8.55 -5.80
CA PHE A 80 3.25 -7.50 -5.23
C PHE A 80 4.53 -8.10 -4.63
N ILE A 81 4.42 -9.11 -3.80
CA ILE A 81 5.57 -9.79 -3.18
C ILE A 81 6.48 -10.40 -4.25
N GLU A 82 5.91 -11.10 -5.21
CA GLU A 82 6.66 -11.74 -6.28
C GLU A 82 7.48 -10.73 -7.10
N THR A 83 6.86 -9.62 -7.50
CA THR A 83 7.56 -8.58 -8.28
C THR A 83 8.63 -7.87 -7.47
N GLN A 84 8.38 -7.63 -6.17
CA GLN A 84 9.39 -7.06 -5.28
C GLN A 84 10.59 -8.00 -5.10
N GLN A 85 10.35 -9.29 -4.96
CA GLN A 85 11.41 -10.29 -4.85
C GLN A 85 12.24 -10.39 -6.12
N LYS A 86 11.60 -10.38 -7.29
CA LYS A 86 12.29 -10.39 -8.59
C LYS A 86 13.17 -9.16 -8.76
N LEU A 87 12.65 -7.98 -8.39
CA LEU A 87 13.40 -6.74 -8.49
C LEU A 87 14.60 -6.74 -7.54
N SER A 88 14.41 -7.15 -6.30
CA SER A 88 15.48 -7.24 -5.28
C SER A 88 16.57 -8.24 -5.71
N LYS A 89 16.16 -9.39 -6.23
CA LYS A 89 17.09 -10.40 -6.72
C LYS A 89 17.92 -9.88 -7.92
N ALA A 90 17.27 -9.24 -8.88
CA ALA A 90 17.94 -8.66 -10.02
C ALA A 90 18.91 -7.54 -9.61
N ARG A 91 18.53 -6.71 -8.65
CA ARG A 91 19.41 -5.70 -8.06
C ARG A 91 20.67 -6.33 -7.47
N PHE A 92 20.49 -7.37 -6.68
CA PHE A 92 21.61 -8.12 -6.08
C PHE A 92 22.48 -8.79 -7.14
N ASP A 93 21.89 -9.52 -8.08
CA ASP A 93 22.60 -10.26 -9.13
C ASP A 93 23.42 -9.34 -10.05
N ASN A 94 23.01 -8.08 -10.21
CA ASN A 94 23.70 -7.09 -11.05
C ASN A 94 24.59 -6.13 -10.24
N ASN A 95 24.85 -6.41 -8.97
CA ASN A 95 25.67 -5.59 -8.08
C ASN A 95 25.23 -4.12 -7.98
N LEU A 96 23.93 -3.89 -8.03
CA LEU A 96 23.34 -2.54 -7.93
C LEU A 96 23.01 -2.17 -6.48
N GLY A 97 23.94 -2.41 -5.57
CA GLY A 97 23.80 -2.08 -4.15
C GLY A 97 23.77 -0.58 -3.87
N ASP A 98 24.48 0.19 -4.68
CA ASP A 98 24.43 1.64 -4.64
C ASP A 98 23.10 2.14 -5.20
N ASP A 99 22.44 3.04 -4.44
CA ASP A 99 21.15 3.59 -4.85
C ASP A 99 21.22 4.38 -6.15
N PHE A 100 22.33 5.04 -6.41
CA PHE A 100 22.54 5.79 -7.64
C PHE A 100 22.60 4.86 -8.85
N ASP A 101 23.40 3.79 -8.79
CA ASP A 101 23.49 2.79 -9.85
C ASP A 101 22.16 2.09 -10.09
N PHE A 102 21.42 1.81 -9.01
CA PHE A 102 20.11 1.21 -9.09
C PHE A 102 19.10 2.14 -9.80
N LEU A 103 19.06 3.41 -9.40
CA LEU A 103 18.18 4.40 -10.02
C LEU A 103 18.51 4.59 -11.52
N ASP A 104 19.78 4.66 -11.84
CA ASP A 104 20.22 4.76 -13.24
C ASP A 104 19.78 3.54 -14.07
N ALA A 105 19.91 2.35 -13.50
CA ALA A 105 19.49 1.13 -14.15
C ALA A 105 17.97 1.06 -14.40
N ILE A 106 17.15 1.48 -13.43
CA ILE A 106 15.69 1.49 -13.60
C ILE A 106 15.22 2.59 -14.55
N ASP A 107 15.97 3.68 -14.69
CA ASP A 107 15.64 4.78 -15.59
C ASP A 107 16.10 4.53 -17.02
N THR A 108 16.89 3.50 -17.28
CA THR A 108 17.33 3.16 -18.63
C THR A 108 16.19 2.49 -19.41
N PRO A 109 15.60 3.14 -20.43
CA PRO A 109 14.46 2.58 -21.16
C PRO A 109 14.77 1.23 -21.79
N GLY A 110 13.86 0.27 -21.62
CA GLY A 110 13.95 -1.07 -22.20
C GLY A 110 14.95 -2.00 -21.54
N SER A 111 15.68 -1.56 -20.50
CA SER A 111 16.57 -2.43 -19.75
C SER A 111 15.77 -3.46 -18.94
N LYS A 112 16.42 -4.56 -18.55
CA LYS A 112 15.82 -5.58 -17.68
C LYS A 112 15.33 -4.98 -16.37
N MET A 113 16.13 -4.10 -15.76
CA MET A 113 15.78 -3.44 -14.50
C MET A 113 14.59 -2.49 -14.68
N ASN A 114 14.54 -1.74 -15.77
CA ASN A 114 13.42 -0.87 -16.10
C ASN A 114 12.11 -1.68 -16.21
N LYS A 115 12.14 -2.81 -16.93
CA LYS A 115 10.97 -3.68 -17.09
C LYS A 115 10.50 -4.29 -15.78
N LEU A 116 11.45 -4.76 -14.95
CA LEU A 116 11.12 -5.31 -13.63
C LEU A 116 10.55 -4.26 -12.70
N PHE A 117 11.11 -3.05 -12.75
CA PHE A 117 10.60 -1.92 -11.97
C PHE A 117 9.18 -1.55 -12.39
N ASP A 118 8.90 -1.48 -13.69
CA ASP A 118 7.56 -1.21 -14.21
C ASP A 118 6.55 -2.28 -13.76
N GLN A 119 6.94 -3.55 -13.80
CA GLN A 119 6.10 -4.65 -13.31
C GLN A 119 5.80 -4.52 -11.82
N ALA A 120 6.80 -4.13 -11.03
CA ALA A 120 6.63 -3.90 -9.59
C ALA A 120 5.69 -2.72 -9.33
N CYS A 121 5.79 -1.64 -10.11
CA CYS A 121 4.90 -0.49 -10.02
C CYS A 121 3.46 -0.87 -10.38
N GLU A 122 3.26 -1.63 -11.44
CA GLU A 122 1.93 -2.11 -11.83
C GLU A 122 1.31 -3.00 -10.76
N ALA A 123 2.08 -3.92 -10.21
CA ALA A 123 1.63 -4.78 -9.12
C ALA A 123 1.25 -3.99 -7.88
N ASN A 124 2.02 -2.94 -7.56
CA ASN A 124 1.67 -2.05 -6.46
C ASN A 124 0.39 -1.26 -6.74
N ASP A 125 0.20 -0.78 -7.95
CA ASP A 125 -1.02 -0.05 -8.33
C ASP A 125 -2.26 -0.94 -8.21
N VAL A 126 -2.17 -2.18 -8.65
CA VAL A 126 -3.25 -3.17 -8.50
C VAL A 126 -3.55 -3.41 -7.01
N ARG A 127 -2.52 -3.56 -6.20
CA ARG A 127 -2.66 -3.75 -4.75
C ARG A 127 -3.28 -2.54 -4.07
N VAL A 128 -2.83 -1.35 -4.40
CA VAL A 128 -3.40 -0.10 -3.87
C VAL A 128 -4.88 -0.01 -4.24
N ALA A 129 -5.24 -0.29 -5.49
CA ALA A 129 -6.64 -0.27 -5.93
C ALA A 129 -7.50 -1.28 -5.16
N ALA A 130 -6.94 -2.44 -4.80
CA ALA A 130 -7.66 -3.47 -4.06
C ALA A 130 -7.96 -3.09 -2.61
N TYR A 131 -7.15 -2.25 -1.99
CA TYR A 131 -7.25 -1.91 -0.56
C TYR A 131 -7.69 -0.49 -0.27
N ALA A 132 -7.46 0.46 -1.18
CA ALA A 132 -7.58 1.89 -0.88
C ALA A 132 -8.96 2.31 -0.36
N GLY A 133 -10.02 1.69 -0.84
CA GLY A 133 -11.40 1.97 -0.43
C GLY A 133 -11.92 1.13 0.73
N GLU A 134 -11.15 0.17 1.23
CA GLU A 134 -11.60 -0.75 2.26
C GLU A 134 -11.72 -0.08 3.63
N LYS A 135 -12.88 -0.24 4.25
CA LYS A 135 -13.18 0.41 5.55
C LYS A 135 -12.33 -0.12 6.69
N TRP A 136 -11.99 -1.40 6.67
CA TRP A 136 -11.28 -2.06 7.76
C TRP A 136 -9.79 -1.71 7.80
N VAL A 137 -9.23 -1.11 6.75
CA VAL A 137 -7.79 -0.79 6.68
C VAL A 137 -7.34 0.12 7.82
N ASN A 138 -8.13 1.12 8.21
CA ASN A 138 -7.77 2.01 9.32
C ASN A 138 -7.72 1.27 10.67
N LYS A 139 -8.65 0.38 10.90
CA LYS A 139 -8.65 -0.45 12.12
C LYS A 139 -7.45 -1.39 12.14
N TYR A 140 -7.17 -2.02 11.02
CA TYR A 140 -6.04 -2.90 10.83
C TYR A 140 -4.71 -2.20 11.12
N THR A 141 -4.49 -1.04 10.52
CA THR A 141 -3.25 -0.28 10.73
C THR A 141 -3.08 0.15 12.19
N ARG A 142 -4.15 0.52 12.88
CA ARG A 142 -4.09 0.83 14.31
C ARG A 142 -3.74 -0.38 15.15
N GLU A 143 -4.32 -1.53 14.86
CA GLU A 143 -4.02 -2.77 15.58
C GLU A 143 -2.59 -3.22 15.33
N LEU A 144 -2.10 -3.10 14.08
CA LEU A 144 -0.70 -3.39 13.75
C LEU A 144 0.25 -2.48 14.52
N SER A 145 -0.01 -1.18 14.54
CA SER A 145 0.83 -0.22 15.26
C SER A 145 0.93 -0.57 16.75
N ARG A 146 -0.19 -0.90 17.37
CA ARG A 146 -0.21 -1.32 18.79
C ARG A 146 0.52 -2.64 19.01
N ALA A 147 0.38 -3.57 18.09
CA ALA A 147 1.09 -4.86 18.15
C ALA A 147 2.59 -4.68 18.03
N ILE A 148 3.04 -3.81 17.13
CA ILE A 148 4.46 -3.46 16.98
C ILE A 148 5.00 -2.86 18.28
N ASP A 149 4.26 -1.95 18.90
CA ASP A 149 4.65 -1.36 20.18
C ASP A 149 4.79 -2.41 21.28
N ARG A 150 3.86 -3.36 21.37
CA ARG A 150 3.95 -4.48 22.31
C ARG A 150 5.16 -5.35 22.04
N ASP A 151 5.38 -5.73 20.79
CA ASP A 151 6.53 -6.54 20.39
C ASP A 151 7.86 -5.86 20.74
N ASN A 152 7.94 -4.55 20.52
CA ASN A 152 9.13 -3.78 20.86
C ASN A 152 9.36 -3.70 22.37
N ARG A 153 8.33 -3.56 23.16
CA ARG A 153 8.45 -3.61 24.64
C ARG A 153 8.91 -4.98 25.12
N GLU A 154 8.34 -6.05 24.59
CA GLU A 154 8.73 -7.42 24.92
C GLU A 154 10.18 -7.70 24.58
N ARG A 155 10.72 -7.03 23.56
CA ARG A 155 12.13 -7.13 23.17
C ARG A 155 13.06 -6.19 23.93
N GLY A 156 12.52 -5.38 24.84
CA GLY A 156 13.29 -4.40 25.60
C GLY A 156 13.85 -3.24 24.76
N ARG A 157 13.15 -2.85 23.70
CA ARG A 157 13.57 -1.75 22.82
C ARG A 157 13.12 -0.37 23.27
N TYR A 158 12.40 -0.29 24.36
CA TYR A 158 11.97 0.96 24.98
C TYR A 158 12.52 1.06 26.40
#